data_1ed44ceca835c3d06bf31b0f4eb09084
#
_entry.id   1ed44ceca835c3d06bf31b0f4eb09084
#
_cell.length_a   1.000
_cell.length_b   1.000
_cell.length_c   1.000
_cell.angle_alpha   90.00
_cell.angle_beta   90.00
_cell.angle_gamma   90.00
#
_symmetry.space_group_name_H-M   'P 1'
#
loop_
_entity.id
_entity.type
_entity.pdbx_description
1 polymer ?
#
loop_
_entity_poly.entity_id
_entity_poly.type
_entity_poly.pdbx_seq_one_letter_code
_entity_poly.pdbx_strand_id
1 'polypeptide(L)'
;MNSVSLILTTFNCKENLEKTLASIESQNYPELEVVIKDGGSTDGTLDIVRHFEKSSRFPVKWVSVSDKGLYHAMNQGLSLATGKVVLFFNDKFTRPDVVSRCMELMEKENTDGIHGDLVYAEEGKVRRYWKMGIGKIRSGWMPGHPTLFLKREIYEKYGGYNDAYKCSADYEFMVRILKDGQVKLSYLPEILVEMYYGGTSTQGMGAYGTSILEAHRALAENKVRPAWWIVFLRTVRTIPQFIRKPKAC
;
A
#
# COMPACT_ATOMS: atom_id res chain seq x y z
N MET A 1 13.75 -17.98 -3.22
CA MET A 1 12.90 -16.83 -3.56
C MET A 1 11.63 -16.86 -2.73
N ASN A 2 11.17 -15.72 -2.22
CA ASN A 2 9.93 -15.63 -1.46
C ASN A 2 8.74 -15.43 -2.42
N SER A 3 7.67 -16.23 -2.30
CA SER A 3 6.44 -15.97 -3.05
C SER A 3 5.78 -14.67 -2.61
N VAL A 4 5.26 -13.89 -3.56
CA VAL A 4 4.66 -12.57 -3.32
C VAL A 4 3.19 -12.58 -3.72
N SER A 5 2.31 -12.15 -2.83
CA SER A 5 0.90 -11.89 -3.13
C SER A 5 0.68 -10.39 -3.32
N LEU A 6 0.25 -10.00 -4.50
CA LEU A 6 -0.29 -8.66 -4.75
C LEU A 6 -1.79 -8.69 -4.49
N ILE A 7 -2.26 -7.94 -3.49
CA ILE A 7 -3.66 -7.89 -3.10
C ILE A 7 -4.27 -6.58 -3.61
N LEU A 8 -5.24 -6.69 -4.48
CA LEU A 8 -6.03 -5.58 -5.01
C LEU A 8 -7.43 -5.58 -4.37
N THR A 9 -7.89 -4.38 -4.02
CA THR A 9 -9.28 -4.15 -3.62
C THR A 9 -9.95 -3.26 -4.65
N THR A 10 -11.03 -3.73 -5.25
CA THR A 10 -11.72 -3.05 -6.34
C THR A 10 -13.18 -2.75 -5.99
N PHE A 11 -13.65 -1.59 -6.36
CA PHE A 11 -15.06 -1.21 -6.34
C PHE A 11 -15.31 -0.10 -7.35
N ASN A 12 -16.03 -0.39 -8.44
CA ASN A 12 -16.34 0.55 -9.52
C ASN A 12 -15.12 1.38 -9.97
N CYS A 13 -14.04 0.70 -10.38
CA CYS A 13 -12.75 1.32 -10.67
C CYS A 13 -12.18 0.96 -12.06
N LYS A 14 -13.04 0.64 -13.01
CA LYS A 14 -12.68 0.16 -14.34
C LYS A 14 -11.61 1.02 -15.03
N GLU A 15 -11.67 2.35 -14.89
CA GLU A 15 -10.79 3.29 -15.62
C GLU A 15 -9.29 3.12 -15.28
N ASN A 16 -8.96 2.77 -14.04
CA ASN A 16 -7.58 2.64 -13.59
C ASN A 16 -7.13 1.18 -13.47
N LEU A 17 -8.08 0.24 -13.33
CA LEU A 17 -7.77 -1.17 -13.10
C LEU A 17 -6.92 -1.77 -14.23
N GLU A 18 -7.23 -1.49 -15.49
CA GLU A 18 -6.46 -1.99 -16.65
C GLU A 18 -5.00 -1.56 -16.58
N LYS A 19 -4.73 -0.31 -16.22
CA LYS A 19 -3.36 0.23 -16.09
C LYS A 19 -2.61 -0.43 -14.94
N THR A 20 -3.32 -0.65 -13.81
CA THR A 20 -2.76 -1.37 -12.66
C THR A 20 -2.39 -2.79 -13.03
N LEU A 21 -3.31 -3.54 -13.64
CA LEU A 21 -3.09 -4.93 -14.05
C LEU A 21 -1.99 -5.06 -15.11
N ALA A 22 -1.94 -4.14 -16.09
CA ALA A 22 -0.85 -4.11 -17.07
C ALA A 22 0.52 -3.88 -16.42
N SER A 23 0.60 -3.02 -15.39
CA SER A 23 1.85 -2.80 -14.65
C SER A 23 2.27 -4.01 -13.83
N ILE A 24 1.31 -4.79 -13.32
CA ILE A 24 1.57 -6.07 -12.64
C ILE A 24 2.08 -7.11 -13.64
N GLU A 25 1.41 -7.24 -14.79
CA GLU A 25 1.77 -8.20 -15.82
C GLU A 25 3.18 -7.96 -16.39
N SER A 26 3.65 -6.70 -16.34
CA SER A 26 5.01 -6.33 -16.76
C SER A 26 6.11 -6.77 -15.79
N GLN A 27 5.80 -7.16 -14.55
CA GLN A 27 6.81 -7.47 -13.54
C GLN A 27 7.58 -8.75 -13.88
N ASN A 28 8.89 -8.73 -13.76
CA ASN A 28 9.78 -9.85 -14.12
C ASN A 28 9.99 -10.87 -12.99
N TYR A 29 9.25 -10.77 -11.88
CA TYR A 29 9.36 -11.66 -10.73
C TYR A 29 8.48 -12.91 -10.93
N PRO A 30 9.03 -14.14 -10.96
CA PRO A 30 8.26 -15.33 -11.33
C PRO A 30 7.33 -15.84 -10.22
N GLU A 31 7.73 -15.69 -8.95
CA GLU A 31 6.99 -16.20 -7.79
C GLU A 31 5.93 -15.18 -7.29
N LEU A 32 5.04 -14.75 -8.19
CA LEU A 32 4.02 -13.74 -7.93
C LEU A 32 2.62 -14.32 -8.15
N GLU A 33 1.68 -14.05 -7.24
CA GLU A 33 0.25 -14.27 -7.43
C GLU A 33 -0.52 -12.96 -7.29
N VAL A 34 -1.66 -12.88 -7.94
CA VAL A 34 -2.56 -11.72 -7.87
C VAL A 34 -3.86 -12.14 -7.19
N VAL A 35 -4.22 -11.42 -6.13
CA VAL A 35 -5.45 -11.64 -5.37
C VAL A 35 -6.34 -10.41 -5.53
N ILE A 36 -7.54 -10.56 -6.08
CA ILE A 36 -8.47 -9.44 -6.30
C ILE A 36 -9.71 -9.65 -5.45
N LYS A 37 -9.95 -8.73 -4.50
CA LYS A 37 -11.19 -8.65 -3.75
C LYS A 37 -12.03 -7.50 -4.30
N ASP A 38 -13.12 -7.84 -4.96
CA ASP A 38 -14.09 -6.87 -5.47
C ASP A 38 -15.26 -6.68 -4.52
N GLY A 39 -15.72 -5.44 -4.36
CA GLY A 39 -16.80 -5.02 -3.46
C GLY A 39 -18.21 -5.15 -4.04
N GLY A 40 -18.38 -5.86 -5.18
CA GLY A 40 -19.65 -5.97 -5.89
C GLY A 40 -19.80 -4.88 -6.96
N SER A 41 -18.78 -4.69 -7.79
CA SER A 41 -18.77 -3.68 -8.86
C SER A 41 -19.82 -3.95 -9.93
N THR A 42 -20.35 -2.86 -10.52
CA THR A 42 -21.39 -2.87 -11.55
C THR A 42 -21.03 -2.07 -12.82
N ASP A 43 -19.84 -1.47 -12.87
CA ASP A 43 -19.37 -0.56 -13.91
C ASP A 43 -18.57 -1.24 -15.06
N GLY A 44 -18.45 -2.56 -15.05
CA GLY A 44 -17.58 -3.33 -15.97
C GLY A 44 -16.22 -3.71 -15.38
N THR A 45 -15.92 -3.35 -14.14
CA THR A 45 -14.70 -3.78 -13.42
C THR A 45 -14.54 -5.31 -13.47
N LEU A 46 -15.62 -6.08 -13.25
CA LEU A 46 -15.56 -7.54 -13.22
C LEU A 46 -15.25 -8.16 -14.59
N ASP A 47 -15.56 -7.51 -15.70
CA ASP A 47 -15.21 -8.01 -17.02
C ASP A 47 -13.71 -7.90 -17.25
N ILE A 48 -13.08 -6.82 -16.76
CA ILE A 48 -11.63 -6.65 -16.77
C ILE A 48 -10.96 -7.73 -15.90
N VAL A 49 -11.48 -7.99 -14.70
CA VAL A 49 -10.97 -9.04 -13.81
C VAL A 49 -11.03 -10.42 -14.46
N ARG A 50 -12.17 -10.79 -15.06
CA ARG A 50 -12.33 -12.07 -15.78
C ARG A 50 -11.40 -12.20 -16.98
N HIS A 51 -11.19 -11.10 -17.71
CA HIS A 51 -10.25 -11.08 -18.82
C HIS A 51 -8.82 -11.29 -18.32
N PHE A 52 -8.40 -10.58 -17.28
CA PHE A 52 -7.08 -10.68 -16.68
C PHE A 52 -6.82 -12.10 -16.14
N GLU A 53 -7.77 -12.71 -15.42
CA GLU A 53 -7.66 -14.09 -14.92
C GLU A 53 -7.32 -15.09 -16.04
N LYS A 54 -7.88 -14.91 -17.24
CA LYS A 54 -7.67 -15.80 -18.39
C LYS A 54 -6.37 -15.53 -19.15
N SER A 55 -5.86 -14.31 -19.12
CA SER A 55 -4.73 -13.86 -19.94
C SER A 55 -3.43 -13.67 -19.16
N SER A 56 -3.50 -13.54 -17.82
CA SER A 56 -2.33 -13.31 -16.99
C SER A 56 -1.41 -14.53 -16.94
N ARG A 57 -0.12 -14.27 -16.97
CA ARG A 57 0.92 -15.30 -16.73
C ARG A 57 1.07 -15.67 -15.25
N PHE A 58 0.50 -14.86 -14.35
CA PHE A 58 0.52 -15.11 -12.91
C PHE A 58 -0.76 -15.83 -12.48
N PRO A 59 -0.71 -16.68 -11.45
CA PRO A 59 -1.90 -17.19 -10.80
C PRO A 59 -2.78 -16.04 -10.30
N VAL A 60 -4.05 -16.04 -10.69
CA VAL A 60 -5.04 -15.03 -10.28
C VAL A 60 -6.12 -15.72 -9.45
N LYS A 61 -6.39 -15.16 -8.27
CA LYS A 61 -7.53 -15.54 -7.44
C LYS A 61 -8.41 -14.32 -7.24
N TRP A 62 -9.69 -14.44 -7.39
CA TRP A 62 -10.59 -13.32 -7.14
C TRP A 62 -11.93 -13.72 -6.53
N VAL A 63 -12.54 -12.78 -5.82
CA VAL A 63 -13.88 -12.91 -5.28
C VAL A 63 -14.59 -11.57 -5.36
N SER A 64 -15.86 -11.58 -5.76
CA SER A 64 -16.72 -10.39 -5.77
C SER A 64 -17.87 -10.62 -4.82
N VAL A 65 -17.81 -9.94 -3.68
CA VAL A 65 -18.86 -9.92 -2.65
C VAL A 65 -18.88 -8.54 -2.00
N SER A 66 -20.07 -8.09 -1.61
CA SER A 66 -20.21 -6.84 -0.86
C SER A 66 -19.35 -6.85 0.41
N ASP A 67 -18.79 -5.71 0.76
CA ASP A 67 -17.99 -5.53 1.96
C ASP A 67 -18.46 -4.32 2.78
N LYS A 68 -17.81 -4.13 3.95
CA LYS A 68 -18.11 -3.03 4.88
C LYS A 68 -17.15 -1.85 4.73
N GLY A 69 -16.46 -1.76 3.59
CA GLY A 69 -15.47 -0.73 3.27
C GLY A 69 -14.08 -1.28 2.99
N LEU A 70 -13.17 -0.37 2.60
CA LEU A 70 -11.84 -0.67 2.08
C LEU A 70 -11.05 -1.66 2.96
N TYR A 71 -10.92 -1.41 4.24
CA TYR A 71 -10.09 -2.24 5.12
C TYR A 71 -10.70 -3.62 5.40
N HIS A 72 -12.03 -3.72 5.38
CA HIS A 72 -12.71 -5.02 5.41
C HIS A 72 -12.41 -5.82 4.13
N ALA A 73 -12.46 -5.16 2.95
CA ALA A 73 -12.07 -5.78 1.68
C ALA A 73 -10.58 -6.21 1.68
N MET A 74 -9.68 -5.37 2.21
CA MET A 74 -8.26 -5.70 2.33
C MET A 74 -8.03 -6.95 3.21
N ASN A 75 -8.72 -7.06 4.35
CA ASN A 75 -8.63 -8.24 5.21
C ASN A 75 -9.17 -9.51 4.53
N GLN A 76 -10.25 -9.39 3.75
CA GLN A 76 -10.76 -10.50 2.94
C GLN A 76 -9.75 -10.91 1.86
N GLY A 77 -9.13 -9.96 1.17
CA GLY A 77 -8.05 -10.23 0.22
C GLY A 77 -6.85 -10.93 0.89
N LEU A 78 -6.46 -10.47 2.07
CA LEU A 78 -5.38 -11.07 2.85
C LEU A 78 -5.65 -12.55 3.19
N SER A 79 -6.88 -12.91 3.49
CA SER A 79 -7.25 -14.30 3.79
C SER A 79 -7.14 -15.26 2.60
N LEU A 80 -7.19 -14.72 1.37
CA LEU A 80 -7.05 -15.48 0.12
C LEU A 80 -5.59 -15.60 -0.33
N ALA A 81 -4.72 -14.71 0.16
CA ALA A 81 -3.31 -14.66 -0.19
C ALA A 81 -2.55 -15.86 0.37
N THR A 82 -1.61 -16.40 -0.42
CA THR A 82 -0.79 -17.55 -0.03
C THR A 82 0.71 -17.27 -0.05
N GLY A 83 1.12 -16.13 -0.62
CA GLY A 83 2.51 -15.70 -0.69
C GLY A 83 3.12 -15.44 0.68
N LYS A 84 4.43 -15.65 0.80
CA LYS A 84 5.20 -15.36 2.01
C LYS A 84 5.33 -13.86 2.28
N VAL A 85 5.26 -13.06 1.23
CA VAL A 85 5.29 -11.59 1.28
C VAL A 85 4.03 -11.06 0.66
N VAL A 86 3.49 -10.01 1.23
CA VAL A 86 2.22 -9.37 0.81
C VAL A 86 2.47 -7.91 0.49
N LEU A 87 1.88 -7.44 -0.61
CA LEU A 87 1.73 -6.03 -0.94
C LEU A 87 0.26 -5.75 -1.25
N PHE A 88 -0.34 -4.76 -0.60
CA PHE A 88 -1.62 -4.19 -1.02
C PHE A 88 -1.39 -3.15 -2.10
N PHE A 89 -1.99 -3.35 -3.27
CA PHE A 89 -1.60 -2.61 -4.46
C PHE A 89 -2.80 -2.29 -5.37
N ASN A 90 -3.09 -1.01 -5.53
CA ASN A 90 -4.17 -0.51 -6.40
C ASN A 90 -3.68 0.56 -7.39
N ASP A 91 -2.38 0.69 -7.54
CA ASP A 91 -1.71 1.76 -8.27
C ASP A 91 -0.90 1.18 -9.44
N LYS A 92 0.18 1.83 -9.85
CA LYS A 92 0.99 1.40 -10.98
C LYS A 92 2.46 1.28 -10.56
N PHE A 93 3.08 0.15 -10.86
CA PHE A 93 4.54 0.01 -10.76
C PHE A 93 5.23 0.90 -11.79
N THR A 94 6.32 1.53 -11.40
CA THR A 94 7.07 2.45 -12.28
C THR A 94 7.98 1.71 -13.27
N ARG A 95 8.37 0.46 -12.97
CA ARG A 95 9.30 -0.35 -13.76
C ARG A 95 8.96 -1.84 -13.65
N PRO A 96 9.42 -2.66 -14.61
CA PRO A 96 9.19 -4.12 -14.59
C PRO A 96 9.97 -4.88 -13.52
N ASP A 97 11.01 -4.29 -12.93
CA ASP A 97 11.91 -4.94 -11.97
C ASP A 97 11.67 -4.53 -10.51
N VAL A 98 10.55 -3.84 -10.22
CA VAL A 98 10.26 -3.36 -8.86
C VAL A 98 10.17 -4.50 -7.85
N VAL A 99 9.38 -5.53 -8.16
CA VAL A 99 9.19 -6.66 -7.24
C VAL A 99 10.48 -7.43 -7.02
N SER A 100 11.23 -7.75 -8.08
CA SER A 100 12.50 -8.47 -7.97
C SER A 100 13.53 -7.72 -7.14
N ARG A 101 13.71 -6.41 -7.37
CA ARG A 101 14.65 -5.59 -6.59
C ARG A 101 14.26 -5.48 -5.12
N CYS A 102 12.96 -5.36 -4.84
CA CYS A 102 12.47 -5.35 -3.47
C CYS A 102 12.78 -6.68 -2.78
N MET A 103 12.50 -7.81 -3.42
CA MET A 103 12.74 -9.12 -2.83
C MET A 103 14.23 -9.40 -2.65
N GLU A 104 15.08 -9.05 -3.60
CA GLU A 104 16.54 -9.17 -3.50
C GLU A 104 17.10 -8.39 -2.30
N LEU A 105 16.71 -7.13 -2.14
CA LEU A 105 17.20 -6.30 -1.04
C LEU A 105 16.67 -6.78 0.31
N MET A 106 15.39 -7.16 0.38
CA MET A 106 14.77 -7.69 1.59
C MET A 106 15.43 -9.00 2.06
N GLU A 107 15.78 -9.88 1.12
CA GLU A 107 16.49 -11.13 1.40
C GLU A 107 17.95 -10.86 1.82
N LYS A 108 18.65 -9.97 1.12
CA LYS A 108 20.05 -9.58 1.41
C LYS A 108 20.18 -8.98 2.81
N GLU A 109 19.24 -8.14 3.22
CA GLU A 109 19.27 -7.46 4.53
C GLU A 109 18.57 -8.26 5.64
N ASN A 110 17.94 -9.40 5.28
CA ASN A 110 17.19 -10.26 6.19
C ASN A 110 16.19 -9.47 7.05
N THR A 111 15.31 -8.71 6.38
CA THR A 111 14.30 -7.88 7.02
C THR A 111 12.90 -8.47 6.93
N ASP A 112 11.96 -7.92 7.69
CA ASP A 112 10.58 -8.37 7.75
C ASP A 112 9.70 -7.73 6.68
N GLY A 113 10.21 -6.65 6.08
CA GLY A 113 9.56 -5.95 4.98
C GLY A 113 10.50 -4.97 4.31
N ILE A 114 10.01 -4.37 3.24
CA ILE A 114 10.72 -3.36 2.45
C ILE A 114 9.74 -2.33 1.92
N HIS A 115 10.20 -1.10 1.81
CA HIS A 115 9.47 -0.02 1.16
C HIS A 115 10.40 0.85 0.31
N GLY A 116 9.80 1.69 -0.53
CA GLY A 116 10.53 2.68 -1.31
C GLY A 116 9.73 3.95 -1.48
N ASP A 117 10.17 4.82 -2.38
CA ASP A 117 9.51 6.09 -2.66
C ASP A 117 8.28 5.90 -3.56
N LEU A 118 7.40 6.89 -3.58
CA LEU A 118 6.29 6.94 -4.53
C LEU A 118 6.04 8.36 -5.05
N VAL A 119 5.35 8.43 -6.18
CA VAL A 119 4.84 9.68 -6.75
C VAL A 119 3.33 9.61 -6.91
N TYR A 120 2.69 10.77 -6.82
CA TYR A 120 1.31 10.95 -7.27
C TYR A 120 1.36 11.63 -8.64
N ALA A 121 0.74 11.02 -9.62
CA ALA A 121 0.72 11.55 -10.98
C ALA A 121 -0.71 11.71 -11.51
N GLU A 122 -0.88 12.69 -12.37
CA GLU A 122 -2.10 12.99 -13.09
C GLU A 122 -1.70 13.35 -14.53
N GLU A 123 -2.28 12.67 -15.50
CA GLU A 123 -2.00 12.88 -16.94
C GLU A 123 -0.48 12.89 -17.26
N GLY A 124 0.28 11.98 -16.65
CA GLY A 124 1.73 11.87 -16.83
C GLY A 124 2.56 12.95 -16.14
N LYS A 125 1.93 13.85 -15.36
CA LYS A 125 2.63 14.90 -14.60
C LYS A 125 2.69 14.53 -13.13
N VAL A 126 3.92 14.52 -12.55
CA VAL A 126 4.10 14.32 -11.11
C VAL A 126 3.59 15.55 -10.37
N ARG A 127 2.56 15.34 -9.53
CA ARG A 127 1.95 16.36 -8.66
C ARG A 127 2.56 16.40 -7.27
N ARG A 128 3.00 15.24 -6.77
CA ARG A 128 3.57 15.10 -5.44
C ARG A 128 4.60 13.98 -5.45
N TYR A 129 5.77 14.20 -4.81
CA TYR A 129 6.80 13.19 -4.65
C TYR A 129 7.02 12.88 -3.17
N TRP A 130 6.75 11.66 -2.77
CA TRP A 130 6.98 11.20 -1.41
C TRP A 130 8.29 10.41 -1.33
N LYS A 131 9.38 11.15 -1.02
CA LYS A 131 10.65 10.56 -0.63
C LYS A 131 10.56 10.12 0.83
N MET A 132 10.46 8.81 1.07
CA MET A 132 10.17 8.28 2.39
C MET A 132 11.39 8.23 3.30
N GLY A 133 12.52 7.71 2.79
CA GLY A 133 13.71 7.48 3.62
C GLY A 133 13.44 6.49 4.76
N ILE A 134 14.34 6.46 5.72
CA ILE A 134 14.24 5.64 6.95
C ILE A 134 13.86 6.56 8.11
N GLY A 135 13.02 6.08 9.01
CA GLY A 135 12.59 6.86 10.17
C GLY A 135 11.96 6.02 11.28
N LYS A 136 11.39 6.71 12.25
CA LYS A 136 10.65 6.10 13.38
C LYS A 136 9.28 6.72 13.49
N ILE A 137 8.27 5.94 13.91
CA ILE A 137 6.90 6.45 14.13
C ILE A 137 6.88 7.69 15.05
N ARG A 138 7.69 7.70 16.12
CA ARG A 138 7.77 8.84 17.05
C ARG A 138 8.26 10.15 16.42
N SER A 139 8.91 10.11 15.26
CA SER A 139 9.30 11.30 14.50
C SER A 139 8.25 11.73 13.46
N GLY A 140 7.04 11.18 13.49
CA GLY A 140 6.02 11.41 12.48
C GLY A 140 6.31 10.73 11.14
N TRP A 141 7.28 9.80 11.10
CA TRP A 141 7.60 9.04 9.90
C TRP A 141 6.71 7.80 9.80
N MET A 142 6.38 7.42 8.58
CA MET A 142 5.78 6.14 8.22
C MET A 142 6.17 5.79 6.78
N PRO A 143 6.26 4.50 6.41
CA PRO A 143 6.37 4.10 5.02
C PRO A 143 5.06 4.35 4.28
N GLY A 144 5.12 4.52 2.95
CA GLY A 144 3.93 4.60 2.12
C GLY A 144 3.33 3.22 1.91
N HIS A 145 2.08 3.04 2.32
CA HIS A 145 1.38 1.77 2.24
C HIS A 145 1.47 1.06 0.87
N PRO A 146 1.32 1.76 -0.28
CA PRO A 146 1.39 1.12 -1.59
C PRO A 146 2.78 0.60 -1.99
N THR A 147 3.82 0.93 -1.22
CA THR A 147 5.19 0.45 -1.46
C THR A 147 5.67 -0.54 -0.41
N LEU A 148 4.85 -0.85 0.60
CA LEU A 148 5.23 -1.69 1.73
C LEU A 148 4.99 -3.17 1.43
N PHE A 149 6.04 -3.86 0.98
CA PHE A 149 6.09 -5.31 0.97
C PHE A 149 6.40 -5.80 2.39
N LEU A 150 5.57 -6.69 2.93
CA LEU A 150 5.69 -7.16 4.30
C LEU A 150 5.49 -8.67 4.37
N LYS A 151 6.31 -9.38 5.15
CA LYS A 151 6.12 -10.81 5.39
C LYS A 151 4.72 -11.08 5.93
N ARG A 152 4.06 -12.12 5.41
CA ARG A 152 2.71 -12.51 5.83
C ARG A 152 2.64 -12.86 7.31
N GLU A 153 3.71 -13.43 7.88
CA GLU A 153 3.82 -13.73 9.30
C GLU A 153 3.62 -12.51 10.22
N ILE A 154 3.89 -11.29 9.72
CA ILE A 154 3.65 -10.05 10.47
C ILE A 154 2.14 -9.80 10.61
N TYR A 155 1.36 -10.03 9.54
CA TYR A 155 -0.10 -9.96 9.62
C TYR A 155 -0.68 -11.07 10.50
N GLU A 156 -0.12 -12.26 10.47
CA GLU A 156 -0.51 -13.38 11.34
C GLU A 156 -0.24 -13.08 12.80
N LYS A 157 0.91 -12.47 13.11
CA LYS A 157 1.33 -12.13 14.47
C LYS A 157 0.57 -10.94 15.05
N TYR A 158 0.40 -9.88 14.26
CA TYR A 158 -0.14 -8.61 14.75
C TYR A 158 -1.62 -8.41 14.38
N GLY A 159 -2.21 -9.28 13.57
CA GLY A 159 -3.55 -9.14 12.98
C GLY A 159 -3.55 -8.27 11.72
N GLY A 160 -4.65 -8.30 10.98
CA GLY A 160 -4.87 -7.47 9.80
C GLY A 160 -5.19 -6.00 10.14
N TYR A 161 -5.87 -5.30 9.22
CA TYR A 161 -6.31 -3.94 9.43
C TYR A 161 -7.51 -3.86 10.38
N ASN A 162 -7.52 -2.84 11.23
CA ASN A 162 -8.68 -2.56 12.08
C ASN A 162 -9.75 -1.81 11.27
N ASP A 163 -10.81 -2.49 10.87
CA ASP A 163 -11.90 -1.96 10.05
C ASP A 163 -12.84 -0.97 10.79
N ALA A 164 -12.62 -0.76 12.08
CA ALA A 164 -13.25 0.34 12.83
C ALA A 164 -12.67 1.74 12.49
N TYR A 165 -11.59 1.80 11.71
CA TYR A 165 -11.03 3.02 11.14
C TYR A 165 -11.59 3.24 9.73
N LYS A 166 -11.96 4.48 9.40
CA LYS A 166 -12.55 4.82 8.09
C LYS A 166 -11.50 5.10 7.01
N CYS A 167 -10.40 5.76 7.36
CA CYS A 167 -9.38 6.21 6.40
C CYS A 167 -7.92 6.09 6.87
N SER A 168 -7.66 5.60 8.08
CA SER A 168 -6.29 5.52 8.62
C SER A 168 -5.97 4.18 9.29
N ALA A 169 -6.64 3.08 8.89
CA ALA A 169 -6.29 1.76 9.43
C ALA A 169 -4.91 1.28 8.95
N ASP A 170 -4.45 1.72 7.80
CA ASP A 170 -3.08 1.53 7.32
C ASP A 170 -2.06 2.19 8.26
N TYR A 171 -2.33 3.44 8.68
CA TYR A 171 -1.50 4.13 9.65
C TYR A 171 -1.54 3.45 11.02
N GLU A 172 -2.72 3.05 11.50
CA GLU A 172 -2.86 2.30 12.76
C GLU A 172 -2.04 1.02 12.73
N PHE A 173 -2.17 0.23 11.65
CA PHE A 173 -1.40 -1.00 11.47
C PHE A 173 0.11 -0.74 11.52
N MET A 174 0.61 0.27 10.80
CA MET A 174 2.03 0.63 10.81
C MET A 174 2.50 1.08 12.19
N VAL A 175 1.69 1.85 12.93
CA VAL A 175 1.98 2.21 14.32
C VAL A 175 2.09 0.96 15.18
N ARG A 176 1.15 0.03 15.05
CA ARG A 176 1.06 -1.21 15.83
C ARG A 176 2.29 -2.10 15.63
N ILE A 177 2.74 -2.28 14.40
CA ILE A 177 3.87 -3.17 14.08
C ILE A 177 5.25 -2.52 14.28
N LEU A 178 5.36 -1.18 14.15
CA LEU A 178 6.67 -0.49 14.14
C LEU A 178 7.01 0.22 15.47
N LYS A 179 6.05 0.36 16.40
CA LYS A 179 6.23 1.14 17.63
C LYS A 179 7.38 0.65 18.52
N ASP A 180 7.61 -0.65 18.55
CA ASP A 180 8.58 -1.31 19.45
C ASP A 180 9.89 -1.67 18.74
N GLY A 181 10.02 -1.38 17.44
CA GLY A 181 11.23 -1.66 16.67
C GLY A 181 11.54 -3.14 16.44
N GLN A 182 10.57 -4.03 16.71
CA GLN A 182 10.72 -5.47 16.49
C GLN A 182 10.65 -5.84 15.00
N VAL A 183 9.83 -5.14 14.24
CA VAL A 183 9.70 -5.31 12.79
C VAL A 183 10.74 -4.45 12.09
N LYS A 184 11.60 -5.08 11.29
CA LYS A 184 12.70 -4.42 10.56
C LYS A 184 12.29 -4.22 9.11
N LEU A 185 12.44 -3.00 8.61
CA LEU A 185 12.16 -2.66 7.22
C LEU A 185 13.44 -2.23 6.50
N SER A 186 13.65 -2.76 5.30
CA SER A 186 14.59 -2.22 4.33
C SER A 186 14.02 -1.02 3.61
N TYR A 187 14.87 -0.17 3.06
CA TYR A 187 14.46 0.96 2.23
C TYR A 187 15.21 0.93 0.90
N LEU A 188 14.46 0.79 -0.19
CA LEU A 188 14.97 0.96 -1.54
C LEU A 188 14.77 2.43 -1.97
N PRO A 189 15.84 3.24 -2.11
CA PRO A 189 15.74 4.69 -2.38
C PRO A 189 15.37 4.98 -3.85
N GLU A 190 14.30 4.36 -4.33
CA GLU A 190 13.80 4.44 -5.70
C GLU A 190 12.29 4.64 -5.70
N ILE A 191 11.77 5.25 -6.76
CA ILE A 191 10.33 5.40 -6.95
C ILE A 191 9.78 4.05 -7.43
N LEU A 192 9.04 3.37 -6.57
CA LEU A 192 8.48 2.05 -6.85
C LEU A 192 7.09 2.14 -7.47
N VAL A 193 6.31 3.14 -7.03
CA VAL A 193 4.88 3.23 -7.32
C VAL A 193 4.51 4.63 -7.80
N GLU A 194 3.70 4.67 -8.84
CA GLU A 194 2.96 5.83 -9.31
C GLU A 194 1.50 5.68 -8.87
N MET A 195 1.09 6.52 -7.90
CA MET A 195 -0.28 6.59 -7.42
C MET A 195 -1.13 7.50 -8.30
N TYR A 196 -2.37 7.11 -8.52
CA TYR A 196 -3.35 7.98 -9.19
C TYR A 196 -3.68 9.18 -8.30
N TYR A 197 -3.62 10.39 -8.87
CA TYR A 197 -4.01 11.61 -8.17
C TYR A 197 -5.53 11.73 -8.12
N GLY A 198 -6.10 12.08 -6.94
CA GLY A 198 -7.55 12.21 -6.80
C GLY A 198 -8.29 10.95 -6.30
N GLY A 199 -7.57 9.95 -5.82
CA GLY A 199 -8.17 8.77 -5.16
C GLY A 199 -8.89 9.10 -3.84
N THR A 200 -9.61 8.11 -3.28
CA THR A 200 -10.47 8.24 -2.10
C THR A 200 -9.82 8.91 -0.88
N SER A 201 -8.52 8.76 -0.70
CA SER A 201 -7.76 9.36 0.41
C SER A 201 -7.46 10.86 0.24
N THR A 202 -7.72 11.43 -0.94
CA THR A 202 -7.43 12.83 -1.26
C THR A 202 -8.69 13.69 -1.46
N GLN A 203 -9.88 13.10 -1.37
CA GLN A 203 -11.14 13.81 -1.64
C GLN A 203 -11.70 14.52 -0.39
N GLY A 204 -11.41 15.82 -0.29
CA GLY A 204 -12.14 16.78 0.54
C GLY A 204 -11.58 17.04 1.95
N MET A 205 -11.90 18.24 2.49
CA MET A 205 -11.44 18.68 3.83
C MET A 205 -11.96 17.79 4.97
N GLY A 206 -13.12 17.15 4.80
CA GLY A 206 -13.69 16.25 5.80
C GLY A 206 -12.87 14.97 6.00
N ALA A 207 -12.38 14.38 4.90
CA ALA A 207 -11.53 13.18 4.95
C ALA A 207 -10.18 13.48 5.64
N TYR A 208 -9.62 14.68 5.40
CA TYR A 208 -8.37 15.11 6.04
C TYR A 208 -8.53 15.27 7.55
N GLY A 209 -9.63 15.91 8.02
CA GLY A 209 -9.93 16.04 9.44
C GLY A 209 -10.11 14.68 10.13
N THR A 210 -10.85 13.77 9.51
CA THR A 210 -11.00 12.38 10.00
C THR A 210 -9.65 11.67 10.09
N SER A 211 -8.80 11.79 9.06
CA SER A 211 -7.47 11.17 9.07
C SER A 211 -6.57 11.68 10.20
N ILE A 212 -6.64 12.96 10.56
CA ILE A 212 -5.89 13.53 11.69
C ILE A 212 -6.38 12.94 13.02
N LEU A 213 -7.69 12.90 13.24
CA LEU A 213 -8.28 12.35 14.47
C LEU A 213 -7.99 10.84 14.60
N GLU A 214 -8.13 10.11 13.52
CA GLU A 214 -7.82 8.68 13.50
C GLU A 214 -6.32 8.41 13.69
N ALA A 215 -5.44 9.25 13.16
CA ALA A 215 -4.00 9.12 13.41
C ALA A 215 -3.66 9.36 14.89
N HIS A 216 -4.31 10.35 15.52
CA HIS A 216 -4.16 10.56 16.96
C HIS A 216 -4.68 9.35 17.75
N ARG A 217 -5.88 8.85 17.41
CA ARG A 217 -6.48 7.66 18.02
C ARG A 217 -5.55 6.44 17.90
N ALA A 218 -4.99 6.19 16.71
CA ALA A 218 -4.06 5.10 16.45
C ALA A 218 -2.83 5.14 17.36
N LEU A 219 -2.24 6.31 17.54
CA LEU A 219 -1.09 6.50 18.44
C LEU A 219 -1.50 6.29 19.90
N ALA A 220 -2.65 6.83 20.33
CA ALA A 220 -3.13 6.73 21.70
C ALA A 220 -3.46 5.28 22.09
N GLU A 221 -4.22 4.55 21.25
CA GLU A 221 -4.58 3.15 21.46
C GLU A 221 -3.33 2.25 21.49
N ASN A 222 -2.33 2.55 20.68
CA ASN A 222 -1.06 1.86 20.65
C ASN A 222 -0.05 2.34 21.72
N LYS A 223 -0.45 3.23 22.63
CA LYS A 223 0.37 3.78 23.73
C LYS A 223 1.64 4.51 23.26
N VAL A 224 1.63 5.08 22.06
CA VAL A 224 2.72 5.89 21.49
C VAL A 224 2.50 7.35 21.84
N ARG A 225 3.35 7.93 22.67
CA ARG A 225 3.20 9.31 23.14
C ARG A 225 4.44 10.15 22.84
N PRO A 226 4.28 11.50 22.74
CA PRO A 226 3.05 12.28 22.78
C PRO A 226 2.31 12.27 21.45
N ALA A 227 1.05 11.78 21.40
CA ALA A 227 0.33 11.51 20.15
C ALA A 227 0.12 12.76 19.28
N TRP A 228 -0.37 13.88 19.84
CA TRP A 228 -0.60 15.12 19.08
C TRP A 228 0.68 15.71 18.48
N TRP A 229 1.80 15.60 19.18
CA TRP A 229 3.09 16.06 18.65
C TRP A 229 3.54 15.22 17.45
N ILE A 230 3.34 13.90 17.53
CA ILE A 230 3.66 12.98 16.42
C ILE A 230 2.76 13.24 15.21
N VAL A 231 1.46 13.50 15.41
CA VAL A 231 0.53 13.89 14.34
C VAL A 231 0.98 15.22 13.70
N PHE A 232 1.38 16.19 14.51
CA PHE A 232 1.92 17.46 14.00
C PHE A 232 3.18 17.22 13.15
N LEU A 233 4.15 16.45 13.64
CA LEU A 233 5.36 16.12 12.88
C LEU A 233 5.03 15.37 11.57
N ARG A 234 4.07 14.43 11.59
CA ARG A 234 3.58 13.73 10.40
C ARG A 234 3.03 14.73 9.37
N THR A 235 2.24 15.69 9.80
CA THR A 235 1.69 16.73 8.93
C THR A 235 2.78 17.60 8.33
N VAL A 236 3.74 18.08 9.13
CA VAL A 236 4.88 18.87 8.64
C VAL A 236 5.71 18.10 7.59
N ARG A 237 5.88 16.80 7.76
CA ARG A 237 6.59 15.94 6.79
C ARG A 237 5.90 15.82 5.44
N THR A 238 4.63 16.20 5.31
CA THR A 238 3.97 16.21 4.00
C THR A 238 4.35 17.42 3.15
N ILE A 239 4.78 18.54 3.75
CA ILE A 239 5.09 19.79 3.04
C ILE A 239 6.18 19.61 1.97
N PRO A 240 7.35 18.98 2.27
CA PRO A 240 8.39 18.75 1.28
C PRO A 240 7.96 17.93 0.07
N GLN A 241 6.90 17.13 0.20
CA GLN A 241 6.42 16.27 -0.87
C GLN A 241 5.80 17.03 -2.05
N PHE A 242 5.36 18.26 -1.83
CA PHE A 242 4.81 19.14 -2.86
C PHE A 242 5.87 20.03 -3.51
N ILE A 243 7.03 20.20 -2.85
CA ILE A 243 8.11 21.09 -3.31
C ILE A 243 9.19 20.29 -4.06
N ARG A 244 9.50 19.09 -3.58
CA ARG A 244 10.52 18.23 -4.17
C ARG A 244 10.04 17.66 -5.51
N LYS A 245 10.95 17.66 -6.49
CA LYS A 245 10.72 16.93 -7.75
C LYS A 245 11.63 15.70 -7.76
N PRO A 246 11.16 14.56 -8.30
CA PRO A 246 12.04 13.43 -8.54
C PRO A 246 13.15 13.89 -9.50
N LYS A 247 14.35 13.34 -9.32
CA LYS A 247 15.36 13.44 -10.38
C LYS A 247 14.79 12.74 -11.61
N ALA A 248 14.91 13.36 -12.78
CA ALA A 248 14.53 12.70 -14.02
C ALA A 248 15.27 11.36 -14.10
N CYS A 249 14.51 10.27 -14.32
CA CYS A 249 15.07 8.97 -14.66
C CYS A 249 15.56 8.97 -16.08
#